data_6ab2f7ba1599bc08137aebf894d8d5aa
#
_entry.id   6ab2f7ba1599bc08137aebf894d8d5aa
#
_cell.length_a   1.000
_cell.length_b   1.000
_cell.length_c   1.000
_cell.angle_alpha   90.00
_cell.angle_beta   90.00
_cell.angle_gamma   90.00
#
_symmetry.space_group_name_H-M   'P 1'
#
loop_
_entity.id
_entity.type
_entity.pdbx_description
1 polymer ?
#
loop_
_entity_poly.entity_id
_entity_poly.type
_entity_poly.pdbx_seq_one_letter_code
_entity_poly.pdbx_strand_id
1 'polypeptide(L)'
;AIYSTGWQVAGAANTAGALYPDKSLSPVDSDPKLVSRINESLMRTDQIHWSQGKNDIDWMVPIVADAEAGFGGNLNAYELMKHMIKAGAAGGHFEDQLSSAKKCGHLGGKVLVPTQEAVNKLVAARLAADVMGVPRVIIARSDAVAATLITSDIDERDRPFLTGGRSSEGFYNVNNGIESCIARGLSYAPYADMIWMETSKPYLEQAR
;
A
#
# COMPACT_ATOMS: atom_id res chain seq x y z
N ALA A 1 16.86 4.18 0.04
CA ALA A 1 15.51 4.28 -0.52
C ALA A 1 14.73 5.42 0.12
N ILE A 2 13.79 5.99 -0.63
CA ILE A 2 12.81 6.97 -0.13
C ILE A 2 11.48 6.25 -0.02
N TYR A 3 10.72 6.52 1.03
CA TYR A 3 9.34 6.05 1.18
C TYR A 3 8.37 7.23 1.08
N SER A 4 7.42 7.16 0.14
CA SER A 4 6.32 8.11 0.02
C SER A 4 5.12 7.55 0.79
N THR A 5 4.79 8.17 1.91
CA THR A 5 3.73 7.70 2.80
C THR A 5 2.39 8.36 2.48
N GLY A 6 1.31 7.57 2.39
CA GLY A 6 -0.05 8.06 2.15
C GLY A 6 -0.51 9.08 3.20
N TRP A 7 -0.08 8.94 4.44
CA TRP A 7 -0.37 9.93 5.49
C TRP A 7 0.18 11.32 5.17
N GLN A 8 1.46 11.39 4.76
CA GLN A 8 2.09 12.66 4.36
C GLN A 8 1.44 13.22 3.09
N VAL A 9 1.12 12.35 2.13
CA VAL A 9 0.43 12.74 0.90
C VAL A 9 -0.94 13.33 1.22
N ALA A 10 -1.76 12.65 2.01
CA ALA A 10 -3.08 13.13 2.40
C ALA A 10 -3.02 14.48 3.12
N GLY A 11 -2.10 14.63 4.08
CA GLY A 11 -2.00 15.81 4.92
C GLY A 11 -1.36 17.03 4.27
N ALA A 12 -0.37 16.83 3.38
CA ALA A 12 0.47 17.97 2.96
C ALA A 12 0.83 17.99 1.46
N ALA A 13 0.62 16.92 0.71
CA ALA A 13 1.13 16.81 -0.66
C ALA A 13 0.09 16.31 -1.69
N ASN A 14 -1.19 16.29 -1.33
CA ASN A 14 -2.24 15.89 -2.26
C ASN A 14 -2.51 16.95 -3.35
N THR A 15 -3.08 16.50 -4.46
CA THR A 15 -3.35 17.33 -5.63
C THR A 15 -4.61 18.19 -5.51
N ALA A 16 -5.45 17.95 -4.51
CA ALA A 16 -6.62 18.79 -4.25
C ALA A 16 -6.29 20.09 -3.52
N GLY A 17 -5.08 20.21 -2.95
CA GLY A 17 -4.69 21.37 -2.15
C GLY A 17 -5.44 21.49 -0.82
N ALA A 18 -6.06 20.39 -0.35
CA ALA A 18 -6.78 20.31 0.91
C ALA A 18 -5.99 19.51 1.96
N LEU A 19 -6.39 19.62 3.20
CA LEU A 19 -5.83 18.81 4.29
C LEU A 19 -6.78 17.63 4.54
N TYR A 20 -6.34 16.40 4.23
CA TYR A 20 -7.11 15.19 4.47
C TYR A 20 -6.49 14.33 5.58
N PRO A 21 -7.32 13.63 6.36
CA PRO A 21 -6.82 12.49 7.13
C PRO A 21 -6.44 11.35 6.19
N ASP A 22 -5.56 10.46 6.64
CA ASP A 22 -5.13 9.27 5.90
C ASP A 22 -6.23 8.20 5.85
N LYS A 23 -7.17 8.38 4.94
CA LYS A 23 -8.38 7.56 4.72
C LYS A 23 -8.73 7.40 3.24
N SER A 24 -7.75 7.49 2.35
CA SER A 24 -7.94 7.44 0.88
C SER A 24 -8.93 8.48 0.36
N LEU A 25 -8.96 9.67 0.96
CA LEU A 25 -9.83 10.77 0.55
C LEU A 25 -9.17 11.72 -0.44
N SER A 26 -7.84 11.71 -0.50
CA SER A 26 -7.08 12.49 -1.47
C SER A 26 -7.26 11.92 -2.89
N PRO A 27 -7.12 12.76 -3.93
CA PRO A 27 -7.14 12.28 -5.31
C PRO A 27 -6.09 11.20 -5.55
N VAL A 28 -6.45 10.16 -6.30
CA VAL A 28 -5.61 8.98 -6.57
C VAL A 28 -4.26 9.31 -7.23
N ASP A 29 -4.17 10.43 -7.94
CA ASP A 29 -2.95 10.90 -8.60
C ASP A 29 -1.99 11.65 -7.68
N SER A 30 -2.33 11.79 -6.40
CA SER A 30 -1.55 12.59 -5.44
C SER A 30 -0.17 12.00 -5.18
N ASP A 31 -0.10 10.72 -4.84
CA ASP A 31 1.19 10.06 -4.58
C ASP A 31 2.03 9.92 -5.87
N PRO A 32 1.51 9.49 -7.03
CA PRO A 32 2.26 9.51 -8.27
C PRO A 32 2.86 10.88 -8.60
N LYS A 33 2.13 11.97 -8.40
CA LYS A 33 2.65 13.33 -8.64
C LYS A 33 3.73 13.73 -7.63
N LEU A 34 3.61 13.31 -6.37
CA LEU A 34 4.66 13.54 -5.38
C LEU A 34 5.94 12.76 -5.75
N VAL A 35 5.81 11.48 -6.12
CA VAL A 35 6.94 10.66 -6.60
C VAL A 35 7.64 11.31 -7.79
N SER A 36 6.88 11.77 -8.79
CA SER A 36 7.43 12.48 -9.94
C SER A 36 8.22 13.75 -9.50
N ARG A 37 7.67 14.54 -8.59
CA ARG A 37 8.33 15.75 -8.08
C ARG A 37 9.62 15.42 -7.34
N ILE A 38 9.65 14.35 -6.56
CA ILE A 38 10.86 13.90 -5.86
C ILE A 38 11.92 13.48 -6.88
N ASN A 39 11.55 12.67 -7.88
CA ASN A 39 12.48 12.26 -8.95
C ASN A 39 13.05 13.43 -9.72
N GLU A 40 12.23 14.42 -10.11
CA GLU A 40 12.69 15.63 -10.77
C GLU A 40 13.70 16.41 -9.91
N SER A 41 13.48 16.46 -8.59
CA SER A 41 14.40 17.14 -7.65
C SER A 41 15.73 16.38 -7.55
N LEU A 42 15.70 15.05 -7.49
CA LEU A 42 16.90 14.20 -7.46
C LEU A 42 17.68 14.34 -8.76
N MET A 43 17.04 14.25 -9.92
CA MET A 43 17.67 14.43 -11.22
C MET A 43 18.29 15.82 -11.35
N ARG A 44 17.60 16.86 -10.90
CA ARG A 44 18.15 18.22 -10.93
C ARG A 44 19.39 18.36 -10.05
N THR A 45 19.39 17.76 -8.89
CA THR A 45 20.52 17.76 -7.96
C THR A 45 21.72 17.03 -8.57
N ASP A 46 21.47 15.87 -9.17
CA ASP A 46 22.48 15.08 -9.88
C ASP A 46 23.15 15.91 -11.00
N GLN A 47 22.37 16.54 -11.86
CA GLN A 47 22.87 17.42 -12.93
C GLN A 47 23.76 18.56 -12.40
N ILE A 48 23.36 19.20 -11.29
CA ILE A 48 24.13 20.28 -10.68
C ILE A 48 25.47 19.74 -10.13
N HIS A 49 25.42 18.62 -9.40
CA HIS A 49 26.63 17.99 -8.85
C HIS A 49 27.57 17.54 -9.96
N TRP A 50 27.04 16.89 -10.99
CA TRP A 50 27.84 16.48 -12.16
C TRP A 50 28.54 17.69 -12.82
N SER A 51 27.84 18.81 -13.03
CA SER A 51 28.41 20.01 -13.61
C SER A 51 29.51 20.67 -12.77
N GLN A 52 29.54 20.36 -11.46
CA GLN A 52 30.55 20.81 -10.51
C GLN A 52 31.69 19.80 -10.31
N GLY A 53 31.68 18.69 -11.06
CA GLY A 53 32.66 17.61 -10.90
C GLY A 53 32.51 16.79 -9.61
N LYS A 54 31.33 16.85 -8.97
CA LYS A 54 31.00 16.10 -7.74
C LYS A 54 30.23 14.85 -8.10
N ASN A 55 30.87 13.68 -8.03
CA ASN A 55 30.28 12.38 -8.42
C ASN A 55 30.34 11.36 -7.28
N ASP A 56 30.35 11.82 -6.04
CA ASP A 56 30.49 11.01 -4.83
C ASP A 56 29.15 10.54 -4.25
N ILE A 57 28.03 11.06 -4.75
CA ILE A 57 26.67 10.72 -4.31
C ILE A 57 25.85 10.21 -5.48
N ASP A 58 25.29 9.00 -5.34
CA ASP A 58 24.24 8.52 -6.25
C ASP A 58 22.89 9.08 -5.79
N TRP A 59 22.38 10.05 -6.53
CA TRP A 59 21.10 10.71 -6.24
C TRP A 59 19.88 9.89 -6.68
N MET A 60 20.06 8.93 -7.59
CA MET A 60 18.95 8.16 -8.18
C MET A 60 18.53 6.99 -7.28
N VAL A 61 18.20 7.30 -6.03
CA VAL A 61 17.76 6.30 -5.07
C VAL A 61 16.33 5.81 -5.35
N PRO A 62 16.02 4.51 -5.10
CA PRO A 62 14.69 3.98 -5.34
C PRO A 62 13.63 4.60 -4.42
N ILE A 63 12.45 4.90 -4.99
CA ILE A 63 11.29 5.39 -4.25
C ILE A 63 10.26 4.26 -4.17
N VAL A 64 9.81 3.94 -2.95
CA VAL A 64 8.67 3.06 -2.68
C VAL A 64 7.45 3.93 -2.38
N ALA A 65 6.38 3.73 -3.12
CA ALA A 65 5.15 4.53 -3.07
C ALA A 65 4.04 3.82 -2.30
N ASP A 66 3.22 4.60 -1.60
CA ASP A 66 2.03 4.11 -0.89
C ASP A 66 0.85 4.04 -1.88
N ALA A 67 0.44 2.83 -2.24
CA ALA A 67 -0.76 2.62 -3.05
C ALA A 67 -2.03 2.48 -2.21
N GLU A 68 -1.92 2.64 -0.90
CA GLU A 68 -3.02 2.49 0.05
C GLU A 68 -3.77 1.15 -0.21
N ALA A 69 -5.09 1.13 -0.19
CA ALA A 69 -5.87 -0.06 -0.55
C ALA A 69 -6.19 -0.16 -2.07
N GLY A 70 -5.47 0.60 -2.91
CA GLY A 70 -5.63 0.61 -4.36
C GLY A 70 -6.71 1.56 -4.87
N PHE A 71 -7.31 2.39 -4.01
CA PHE A 71 -8.37 3.36 -4.32
C PHE A 71 -9.60 2.76 -5.01
N GLY A 72 -9.89 1.48 -4.78
CA GLY A 72 -11.01 0.75 -5.34
C GLY A 72 -10.74 -0.74 -5.45
N GLY A 73 -11.18 -1.35 -6.56
CA GLY A 73 -10.94 -2.75 -6.87
C GLY A 73 -9.62 -2.99 -7.61
N ASN A 74 -9.49 -4.19 -8.18
CA ASN A 74 -8.29 -4.62 -8.91
C ASN A 74 -7.97 -3.75 -10.14
N LEU A 75 -8.98 -3.25 -10.87
CA LEU A 75 -8.75 -2.36 -12.02
C LEU A 75 -8.21 -0.99 -11.57
N ASN A 76 -8.66 -0.49 -10.41
CA ASN A 76 -8.10 0.73 -9.83
C ASN A 76 -6.62 0.52 -9.43
N ALA A 77 -6.31 -0.62 -8.80
CA ALA A 77 -4.94 -0.98 -8.45
C ALA A 77 -4.02 -1.08 -9.69
N TYR A 78 -4.53 -1.66 -10.80
CA TYR A 78 -3.82 -1.72 -12.07
C TYR A 78 -3.48 -0.32 -12.62
N GLU A 79 -4.47 0.57 -12.72
CA GLU A 79 -4.25 1.93 -13.25
C GLU A 79 -3.36 2.76 -12.31
N LEU A 80 -3.54 2.65 -10.99
CA LEU A 80 -2.69 3.33 -10.02
C LEU A 80 -1.23 2.91 -10.17
N MET A 81 -0.96 1.59 -10.28
CA MET A 81 0.40 1.10 -10.46
C MET A 81 1.03 1.60 -11.77
N LYS A 82 0.27 1.70 -12.86
CA LYS A 82 0.76 2.34 -14.09
C LYS A 82 1.16 3.79 -13.88
N HIS A 83 0.36 4.56 -13.13
CA HIS A 83 0.70 5.94 -12.81
C HIS A 83 1.96 6.05 -11.95
N MET A 84 2.13 5.17 -10.96
CA MET A 84 3.34 5.11 -10.14
C MET A 84 4.58 4.75 -10.96
N ILE A 85 4.46 3.81 -11.89
CA ILE A 85 5.53 3.44 -12.81
C ILE A 85 5.94 4.64 -13.69
N LYS A 86 4.97 5.35 -14.28
CA LYS A 86 5.22 6.56 -15.08
C LYS A 86 5.87 7.68 -14.27
N ALA A 87 5.55 7.78 -12.99
CA ALA A 87 6.16 8.73 -12.07
C ALA A 87 7.58 8.35 -11.64
N GLY A 88 8.03 7.11 -11.95
CA GLY A 88 9.37 6.62 -11.62
C GLY A 88 9.46 5.94 -10.24
N ALA A 89 8.35 5.50 -9.65
CA ALA A 89 8.41 4.68 -8.43
C ALA A 89 9.13 3.36 -8.71
N ALA A 90 10.04 2.95 -7.84
CA ALA A 90 10.74 1.66 -7.93
C ALA A 90 9.90 0.50 -7.39
N GLY A 91 8.94 0.79 -6.52
CA GLY A 91 8.00 -0.17 -5.98
C GLY A 91 6.78 0.51 -5.39
N GLY A 92 5.78 -0.29 -5.04
CA GLY A 92 4.58 0.17 -4.35
C GLY A 92 4.03 -0.90 -3.42
N HIS A 93 3.44 -0.47 -2.31
CA HIS A 93 2.71 -1.39 -1.44
C HIS A 93 1.20 -1.20 -1.56
N PHE A 94 0.49 -2.33 -1.49
CA PHE A 94 -0.97 -2.38 -1.47
C PHE A 94 -1.41 -3.07 -0.18
N GLU A 95 -2.36 -2.47 0.51
CA GLU A 95 -2.91 -3.02 1.75
C GLU A 95 -4.25 -3.72 1.54
N ASP A 96 -4.56 -4.68 2.42
CA ASP A 96 -5.74 -5.53 2.34
C ASP A 96 -7.00 -4.93 2.97
N GLN A 97 -7.07 -3.61 3.07
CA GLN A 97 -8.24 -2.90 3.55
C GLN A 97 -9.27 -2.65 2.43
N LEU A 98 -10.54 -2.50 2.84
CA LEU A 98 -11.59 -1.95 1.97
C LEU A 98 -11.28 -0.48 1.67
N SER A 99 -11.08 -0.15 0.39
CA SER A 99 -10.68 1.21 -0.03
C SER A 99 -11.63 2.30 0.46
N SER A 100 -12.95 2.07 0.41
CA SER A 100 -13.96 3.05 0.84
C SER A 100 -14.03 3.27 2.35
N ALA A 101 -13.43 2.37 3.15
CA ALA A 101 -13.39 2.45 4.62
C ALA A 101 -11.95 2.43 5.18
N LYS A 102 -10.97 2.70 4.33
CA LYS A 102 -9.55 2.68 4.67
C LYS A 102 -9.22 3.59 5.85
N LYS A 103 -8.37 3.11 6.73
CA LYS A 103 -7.83 3.85 7.88
C LYS A 103 -6.31 3.76 7.89
N CYS A 104 -5.65 4.80 8.39
CA CYS A 104 -4.22 4.75 8.70
C CYS A 104 -3.89 3.58 9.65
N GLY A 105 -2.69 3.03 9.52
CA GLY A 105 -2.24 1.82 10.23
C GLY A 105 -2.52 1.80 11.73
N HIS A 106 -2.40 2.94 12.41
CA HIS A 106 -2.62 3.05 13.86
C HIS A 106 -4.06 3.41 14.27
N LEU A 107 -4.97 3.62 13.32
CA LEU A 107 -6.38 3.92 13.62
C LEU A 107 -7.18 2.62 13.77
N GLY A 108 -8.20 2.67 14.65
CA GLY A 108 -9.19 1.61 14.79
C GLY A 108 -10.25 1.65 13.68
N GLY A 109 -11.06 0.58 13.61
CA GLY A 109 -12.18 0.49 12.66
C GLY A 109 -11.76 0.11 11.24
N LYS A 110 -10.63 -0.53 11.07
CA LYS A 110 -10.19 -1.09 9.79
C LYS A 110 -11.10 -2.23 9.36
N VAL A 111 -11.40 -2.27 8.06
CA VAL A 111 -12.20 -3.32 7.43
C VAL A 111 -11.33 -4.01 6.39
N LEU A 112 -11.09 -5.31 6.55
CA LEU A 112 -10.36 -6.12 5.58
C LEU A 112 -11.26 -6.45 4.37
N VAL A 113 -10.64 -6.68 3.23
CA VAL A 113 -11.25 -7.40 2.12
C VAL A 113 -10.92 -8.90 2.24
N PRO A 114 -11.69 -9.82 1.60
CA PRO A 114 -11.31 -11.22 1.53
C PRO A 114 -9.89 -11.40 1.00
N THR A 115 -9.18 -12.40 1.50
CA THR A 115 -7.79 -12.69 1.10
C THR A 115 -7.64 -12.76 -0.43
N GLN A 116 -8.59 -13.38 -1.15
CA GLN A 116 -8.53 -13.44 -2.62
C GLN A 116 -8.68 -12.09 -3.29
N GLU A 117 -9.49 -11.19 -2.73
CA GLU A 117 -9.63 -9.83 -3.28
C GLU A 117 -8.31 -9.05 -3.16
N ALA A 118 -7.62 -9.17 -2.03
CA ALA A 118 -6.30 -8.58 -1.87
C ALA A 118 -5.28 -9.19 -2.84
N VAL A 119 -5.27 -10.52 -3.01
CA VAL A 119 -4.45 -11.20 -4.02
C VAL A 119 -4.74 -10.66 -5.42
N ASN A 120 -6.00 -10.47 -5.79
CA ASN A 120 -6.36 -9.94 -7.12
C ASN A 120 -5.83 -8.52 -7.35
N LYS A 121 -5.74 -7.68 -6.32
CA LYS A 121 -5.10 -6.36 -6.41
C LYS A 121 -3.59 -6.47 -6.65
N LEU A 122 -2.91 -7.40 -5.95
CA LEU A 122 -1.47 -7.64 -6.16
C LEU A 122 -1.18 -8.16 -7.57
N VAL A 123 -2.00 -9.10 -8.06
CA VAL A 123 -1.92 -9.61 -9.44
C VAL A 123 -2.14 -8.48 -10.45
N ALA A 124 -3.10 -7.60 -10.21
CA ALA A 124 -3.37 -6.44 -11.07
C ALA A 124 -2.18 -5.46 -11.10
N ALA A 125 -1.56 -5.21 -9.95
CA ALA A 125 -0.36 -4.38 -9.86
C ALA A 125 0.84 -5.02 -10.60
N ARG A 126 1.03 -6.34 -10.49
CA ARG A 126 2.05 -7.08 -11.24
C ARG A 126 1.78 -7.01 -12.74
N LEU A 127 0.54 -7.24 -13.17
CA LEU A 127 0.16 -7.13 -14.57
C LEU A 127 0.46 -5.73 -15.14
N ALA A 128 0.26 -4.66 -14.36
CA ALA A 128 0.61 -3.32 -14.79
C ALA A 128 2.11 -3.17 -15.08
N ALA A 129 2.97 -3.73 -14.22
CA ALA A 129 4.42 -3.74 -14.43
C ALA A 129 4.80 -4.56 -15.68
N ASP A 130 4.21 -5.72 -15.86
CA ASP A 130 4.48 -6.61 -17.01
C ASP A 130 4.06 -5.96 -18.33
N VAL A 131 2.86 -5.37 -18.39
CA VAL A 131 2.37 -4.66 -19.58
C VAL A 131 3.23 -3.45 -19.92
N MET A 132 3.76 -2.76 -18.93
CA MET A 132 4.66 -1.61 -19.14
C MET A 132 6.11 -2.04 -19.41
N GLY A 133 6.45 -3.32 -19.30
CA GLY A 133 7.77 -3.87 -19.57
C GLY A 133 8.84 -3.41 -18.58
N VAL A 134 8.48 -3.11 -17.33
CA VAL A 134 9.42 -2.61 -16.31
C VAL A 134 9.35 -3.45 -15.04
N PRO A 135 10.50 -3.89 -14.50
CA PRO A 135 10.50 -4.55 -13.20
C PRO A 135 10.10 -3.57 -12.10
N ARG A 136 9.24 -4.04 -11.18
CA ARG A 136 8.81 -3.26 -10.01
C ARG A 136 8.69 -4.15 -8.80
N VAL A 137 9.04 -3.61 -7.65
CA VAL A 137 8.84 -4.29 -6.36
C VAL A 137 7.39 -4.10 -5.93
N ILE A 138 6.67 -5.20 -5.81
CA ILE A 138 5.30 -5.23 -5.27
C ILE A 138 5.39 -5.67 -3.81
N ILE A 139 4.85 -4.85 -2.91
CA ILE A 139 4.84 -5.12 -1.48
C ILE A 139 3.39 -5.36 -1.06
N ALA A 140 3.11 -6.52 -0.50
CA ALA A 140 1.81 -6.83 0.08
C ALA A 140 1.81 -6.41 1.55
N ARG A 141 0.92 -5.47 1.89
CA ARG A 141 0.71 -5.04 3.27
C ARG A 141 -0.55 -5.69 3.84
N SER A 142 -0.47 -6.20 5.06
CA SER A 142 -1.64 -6.65 5.81
C SER A 142 -1.86 -5.81 7.06
N ASP A 143 -3.09 -5.37 7.25
CA ASP A 143 -3.57 -4.64 8.42
C ASP A 143 -4.30 -5.56 9.43
N ALA A 144 -4.22 -6.88 9.25
CA ALA A 144 -4.95 -7.88 10.04
C ALA A 144 -4.53 -7.93 11.53
N VAL A 145 -3.35 -7.38 11.89
CA VAL A 145 -2.96 -7.28 13.30
C VAL A 145 -3.96 -6.46 14.13
N ALA A 146 -4.58 -5.45 13.54
CA ALA A 146 -5.49 -4.55 14.25
C ALA A 146 -6.92 -4.52 13.69
N ALA A 147 -7.17 -5.07 12.50
CA ALA A 147 -8.49 -5.04 11.87
C ALA A 147 -9.44 -6.06 12.52
N THR A 148 -10.63 -5.61 12.90
CA THR A 148 -11.65 -6.44 13.55
C THR A 148 -12.85 -6.74 12.66
N LEU A 149 -12.85 -6.24 11.42
CA LEU A 149 -13.94 -6.39 10.46
C LEU A 149 -13.41 -6.88 9.11
N ILE A 150 -14.27 -7.62 8.38
CA ILE A 150 -14.05 -8.06 7.00
C ILE A 150 -15.34 -7.93 6.20
N THR A 151 -15.23 -7.61 4.91
CA THR A 151 -16.39 -7.35 4.04
C THR A 151 -17.22 -8.60 3.76
N SER A 152 -16.61 -9.79 3.70
CA SER A 152 -17.28 -11.04 3.33
C SER A 152 -16.59 -12.25 3.97
N ASP A 153 -17.35 -13.34 4.15
CA ASP A 153 -16.92 -14.64 4.67
C ASP A 153 -16.64 -15.67 3.57
N ILE A 154 -16.57 -15.24 2.33
CA ILE A 154 -16.51 -16.13 1.17
C ILE A 154 -15.18 -16.90 1.05
N ASP A 155 -14.08 -16.29 1.48
CA ASP A 155 -12.74 -16.88 1.37
C ASP A 155 -12.48 -17.87 2.51
N GLU A 156 -12.16 -19.11 2.15
CA GLU A 156 -11.92 -20.19 3.13
C GLU A 156 -10.73 -19.91 4.03
N ARG A 157 -9.73 -19.16 3.55
CA ARG A 157 -8.54 -18.77 4.33
C ARG A 157 -8.88 -17.80 5.46
N ASP A 158 -9.95 -17.01 5.32
CA ASP A 158 -10.40 -16.05 6.33
C ASP A 158 -11.36 -16.68 7.37
N ARG A 159 -12.03 -17.78 7.01
CA ARG A 159 -13.03 -18.44 7.88
C ARG A 159 -12.54 -18.79 9.28
N PRO A 160 -11.30 -19.27 9.49
CA PRO A 160 -10.81 -19.59 10.83
C PRO A 160 -10.77 -18.39 11.78
N PHE A 161 -10.77 -17.18 11.24
CA PHE A 161 -10.70 -15.94 12.01
C PHE A 161 -12.07 -15.27 12.22
N LEU A 162 -13.14 -15.77 11.61
CA LEU A 162 -14.49 -15.24 11.81
C LEU A 162 -14.98 -15.54 13.23
N THR A 163 -15.53 -14.53 13.91
CA THR A 163 -16.03 -14.69 15.29
C THR A 163 -17.55 -14.85 15.36
N GLY A 164 -18.24 -14.80 14.22
CA GLY A 164 -19.70 -14.71 14.13
C GLY A 164 -20.20 -13.30 14.36
N GLY A 165 -21.44 -13.05 13.94
CA GLY A 165 -22.06 -11.73 14.03
C GLY A 165 -21.57 -10.76 12.95
N ARG A 166 -22.23 -9.59 12.91
CA ARG A 166 -21.95 -8.52 11.96
C ARG A 166 -22.03 -7.16 12.63
N SER A 167 -21.32 -6.18 12.07
CA SER A 167 -21.48 -4.76 12.43
C SER A 167 -22.83 -4.22 11.91
N SER A 168 -23.18 -3.00 12.32
CA SER A 168 -24.38 -2.30 11.81
C SER A 168 -24.34 -2.06 10.31
N GLU A 169 -23.14 -1.96 9.73
CA GLU A 169 -22.92 -1.80 8.29
C GLU A 169 -22.96 -3.16 7.54
N GLY A 170 -23.08 -4.28 8.26
CA GLY A 170 -23.14 -5.62 7.68
C GLY A 170 -21.80 -6.32 7.49
N PHE A 171 -20.68 -5.74 7.91
CA PHE A 171 -19.38 -6.40 7.88
C PHE A 171 -19.31 -7.52 8.90
N TYR A 172 -18.59 -8.59 8.56
CA TYR A 172 -18.35 -9.68 9.49
C TYR A 172 -17.29 -9.31 10.53
N ASN A 173 -17.46 -9.81 11.77
CA ASN A 173 -16.46 -9.66 12.80
C ASN A 173 -15.35 -10.71 12.65
N VAL A 174 -14.11 -10.30 12.83
CA VAL A 174 -12.93 -11.17 12.78
C VAL A 174 -12.05 -11.01 14.01
N ASN A 175 -11.39 -12.09 14.41
CA ASN A 175 -10.26 -12.03 15.32
C ASN A 175 -9.08 -11.39 14.62
N ASN A 176 -8.58 -10.33 15.21
CA ASN A 176 -7.34 -9.68 14.79
C ASN A 176 -6.12 -10.34 15.45
N GLY A 177 -4.93 -9.89 15.09
CA GLY A 177 -3.68 -10.30 15.71
C GLY A 177 -2.68 -10.90 14.74
N ILE A 178 -1.56 -11.34 15.30
CA ILE A 178 -0.42 -11.79 14.50
C ILE A 178 -0.72 -13.04 13.67
N GLU A 179 -1.50 -13.97 14.22
CA GLU A 179 -1.86 -15.23 13.55
C GLU A 179 -2.66 -14.96 12.26
N SER A 180 -3.64 -14.06 12.33
CA SER A 180 -4.42 -13.64 11.15
C SER A 180 -3.52 -12.94 10.12
N CYS A 181 -2.60 -12.10 10.58
CA CYS A 181 -1.67 -11.38 9.72
C CYS A 181 -0.69 -12.34 9.03
N ILE A 182 -0.15 -13.33 9.75
CA ILE A 182 0.75 -14.35 9.18
C ILE A 182 0.02 -15.19 8.13
N ALA A 183 -1.20 -15.67 8.42
CA ALA A 183 -1.98 -16.46 7.47
C ALA A 183 -2.22 -15.70 6.15
N ARG A 184 -2.54 -14.40 6.25
CA ARG A 184 -2.66 -13.53 5.07
C ARG A 184 -1.34 -13.30 4.38
N GLY A 185 -0.26 -12.99 5.12
CA GLY A 185 1.08 -12.81 4.56
C GLY A 185 1.55 -14.02 3.76
N LEU A 186 1.35 -15.23 4.28
CA LEU A 186 1.64 -16.49 3.57
C LEU A 186 0.81 -16.63 2.28
N SER A 187 -0.44 -16.18 2.30
CA SER A 187 -1.30 -16.19 1.12
C SER A 187 -0.87 -15.17 0.06
N TYR A 188 -0.25 -14.06 0.46
CA TYR A 188 0.22 -13.01 -0.43
C TYR A 188 1.62 -13.27 -0.99
N ALA A 189 2.44 -14.02 -0.28
CA ALA A 189 3.85 -14.26 -0.63
C ALA A 189 4.08 -14.74 -2.08
N PRO A 190 3.23 -15.58 -2.70
CA PRO A 190 3.40 -15.97 -4.10
C PRO A 190 3.16 -14.82 -5.10
N TYR A 191 2.55 -13.72 -4.69
CA TYR A 191 2.10 -12.62 -5.55
C TYR A 191 2.81 -11.29 -5.30
N ALA A 192 3.75 -11.27 -4.34
CA ALA A 192 4.49 -10.08 -3.96
C ALA A 192 5.98 -10.38 -3.78
N ASP A 193 6.81 -9.37 -3.92
CA ASP A 193 8.26 -9.47 -3.72
C ASP A 193 8.63 -9.32 -2.23
N MET A 194 7.78 -8.61 -1.46
CA MET A 194 7.96 -8.38 -0.02
C MET A 194 6.61 -8.40 0.70
N ILE A 195 6.64 -8.72 1.98
CA ILE A 195 5.49 -8.68 2.88
C ILE A 195 5.73 -7.61 3.94
N TRP A 196 4.68 -6.80 4.19
CA TRP A 196 4.63 -5.80 5.25
C TRP A 196 3.49 -6.14 6.21
N MET A 197 3.82 -6.42 7.46
CA MET A 197 2.84 -6.59 8.53
C MET A 197 2.73 -5.29 9.31
N GLU A 198 1.56 -4.63 9.21
CA GLU A 198 1.33 -3.34 9.85
C GLU A 198 1.06 -3.51 11.33
N THR A 199 1.83 -2.83 12.16
CA THR A 199 1.67 -2.78 13.62
C THR A 199 1.59 -1.34 14.11
N SER A 200 0.75 -1.09 15.12
CA SER A 200 0.63 0.23 15.73
C SER A 200 1.77 0.57 16.69
N LYS A 201 2.56 -0.42 17.10
CA LYS A 201 3.71 -0.28 17.99
C LYS A 201 4.83 -1.23 17.54
N PRO A 202 6.10 -0.82 17.67
CA PRO A 202 7.24 -1.67 17.30
C PRO A 202 7.49 -2.73 18.38
N TYR A 203 7.04 -3.95 18.16
CA TYR A 203 7.33 -5.11 19.02
C TYR A 203 8.33 -6.05 18.33
N LEU A 204 9.59 -6.01 18.76
CA LEU A 204 10.64 -6.84 18.17
C LEU A 204 10.36 -8.35 18.30
N GLU A 205 9.82 -8.78 19.44
CA GLU A 205 9.49 -10.20 19.67
C GLU A 205 8.38 -10.69 18.72
N GLN A 206 7.47 -9.82 18.32
CA GLN A 206 6.42 -10.14 17.35
C GLN A 206 6.95 -10.18 15.91
N ALA A 207 8.05 -9.50 15.62
CA ALA A 207 8.66 -9.46 14.31
C ALA A 207 9.61 -10.65 14.04
N ARG A 208 9.98 -11.40 15.09
CA ARG A 208 10.81 -12.61 15.01
C ARG A 208 9.98 -13.87 14.84
#